data_6beb060dfa317818a1285925e5ff2a05
#
_entry.id   6beb060dfa317818a1285925e5ff2a05
#
_cell.length_a   1.000
_cell.length_b   1.000
_cell.length_c   1.000
_cell.angle_alpha   90.00
_cell.angle_beta   90.00
_cell.angle_gamma   90.00
#
_symmetry.space_group_name_H-M   'P 1'
#
loop_
_entity.id
_entity.type
_entity.pdbx_description
1 polymer ?
#
loop_
_entity_poly.entity_id
_entity_poly.type
_entity_poly.pdbx_seq_one_letter_code
_entity_poly.pdbx_strand_id
1 'polypeptide(L)'
;LTLSEAGAKVVVLERGPWYTVRQFTHDEVGICRRDFFVPYPYAGYDPKTIRKKGEKKAHRTTEGWIGVCVGGGTVHMSGFFYRFKESDLRLKSMTGGLKDADLADWPIAMDDLLPYYDLMEARVGVSGQAGINPFETRKRPFPLPPLKTHPAAKLLDQAAGSLGFHSFPTPRAITSRSYGKRPPCNYCGYCGDYGCENGSKSSTLASLIPAAEATGRCQIKPDCMARRVLVDKDDRVRGVEYIDSRGEVQKIEARVVVLAASAIESARLLLLSKTGRFPQGLGNRSGLLGKNLTFSTFGKATAIFDRGELEAKLGKGGMDLP
;
A
#
# COMPACT_ATOMS: atom_id res chain seq x y z
N LEU A 1 9.13 9.98 8.23
CA LEU A 1 8.78 10.43 9.59
C LEU A 1 9.78 9.94 10.62
N THR A 2 9.94 8.63 10.86
CA THR A 2 10.83 8.12 11.93
C THR A 2 12.26 8.65 11.86
N LEU A 3 12.86 8.69 10.67
CA LEU A 3 14.21 9.23 10.50
C LEU A 3 14.28 10.75 10.78
N SER A 4 13.27 11.51 10.35
CA SER A 4 13.24 12.95 10.57
C SER A 4 12.99 13.31 12.04
N GLU A 5 12.16 12.53 12.74
CA GLU A 5 12.01 12.62 14.21
C GLU A 5 13.31 12.29 14.96
N ALA A 6 14.09 11.34 14.45
CA ALA A 6 15.41 11.01 15.00
C ALA A 6 16.51 12.02 14.61
N GLY A 7 16.16 13.16 14.01
CA GLY A 7 17.09 14.26 13.69
C GLY A 7 17.78 14.15 12.33
N ALA A 8 17.54 13.11 11.53
CA ALA A 8 18.11 13.00 10.21
C ALA A 8 17.45 13.99 9.22
N LYS A 9 18.25 14.57 8.32
CA LYS A 9 17.72 15.28 7.15
C LYS A 9 17.31 14.25 6.10
N VAL A 10 16.05 14.30 5.69
CA VAL A 10 15.44 13.32 4.76
C VAL A 10 14.94 14.04 3.52
N VAL A 11 15.27 13.51 2.35
CA VAL A 11 14.64 13.89 1.08
C VAL A 11 13.97 12.68 0.49
N VAL A 12 12.70 12.83 0.11
CA VAL A 12 11.92 11.79 -0.58
C VAL A 12 11.73 12.23 -2.02
N LEU A 13 12.14 11.38 -2.95
CA LEU A 13 11.89 11.56 -4.39
C LEU A 13 10.66 10.74 -4.76
N GLU A 14 9.63 11.40 -5.26
CA GLU A 14 8.42 10.78 -5.78
C GLU A 14 8.26 11.17 -7.25
N ARG A 15 8.07 10.19 -8.12
CA ARG A 15 7.95 10.46 -9.55
C ARG A 15 6.62 11.08 -9.95
N GLY A 16 5.57 10.88 -9.16
CA GLY A 16 4.24 11.41 -9.41
C GLY A 16 3.98 12.77 -8.78
N PRO A 17 2.86 13.39 -9.12
CA PRO A 17 2.49 14.71 -8.65
C PRO A 17 2.04 14.69 -7.18
N TRP A 18 1.94 15.87 -6.60
CA TRP A 18 1.34 16.09 -5.29
C TRP A 18 -0.13 16.50 -5.45
N TYR A 19 -1.04 15.60 -5.11
CA TYR A 19 -2.46 15.92 -5.09
C TYR A 19 -2.89 16.59 -3.80
N THR A 20 -3.82 17.51 -3.91
CA THR A 20 -4.52 18.12 -2.77
C THR A 20 -5.92 17.51 -2.62
N VAL A 21 -6.54 17.66 -1.44
CA VAL A 21 -7.92 17.18 -1.20
C VAL A 21 -8.93 17.72 -2.21
N ARG A 22 -8.72 18.94 -2.73
CA ARG A 22 -9.61 19.56 -3.73
C ARG A 22 -9.62 18.85 -5.08
N GLN A 23 -8.57 18.07 -5.37
CA GLN A 23 -8.43 17.29 -6.60
C GLN A 23 -9.03 15.88 -6.46
N PHE A 24 -9.38 15.48 -5.24
CA PHE A 24 -10.03 14.21 -4.99
C PHE A 24 -11.53 14.35 -5.22
N THR A 25 -11.96 14.05 -6.43
CA THR A 25 -13.37 14.02 -6.83
C THR A 25 -13.83 12.57 -6.93
N HIS A 26 -15.14 12.36 -7.04
CA HIS A 26 -15.71 11.04 -7.30
C HIS A 26 -15.78 10.71 -8.81
N ASP A 27 -14.97 11.38 -9.61
CA ASP A 27 -14.81 11.08 -11.04
C ASP A 27 -13.94 9.82 -11.22
N GLU A 28 -14.60 8.70 -11.42
CA GLU A 28 -13.94 7.40 -11.61
C GLU A 28 -13.00 7.40 -12.82
N VAL A 29 -13.42 8.00 -13.91
CA VAL A 29 -12.65 7.99 -15.17
C VAL A 29 -11.44 8.93 -15.07
N GLY A 30 -11.68 10.15 -14.63
CA GLY A 30 -10.63 11.17 -14.53
C GLY A 30 -9.59 10.81 -13.48
N ILE A 31 -9.99 10.73 -12.22
CA ILE A 31 -9.06 10.55 -11.08
C ILE A 31 -8.56 9.12 -10.97
N CYS A 32 -9.47 8.14 -10.95
CA CYS A 32 -9.08 6.78 -10.63
C CYS A 32 -8.38 6.08 -11.78
N ARG A 33 -8.93 6.22 -12.99
CA ARG A 33 -8.40 5.50 -14.15
C ARG A 33 -7.25 6.23 -14.83
N ARG A 34 -7.30 7.55 -14.87
CA ARG A 34 -6.28 8.36 -15.55
C ARG A 34 -5.15 8.74 -14.61
N ASP A 35 -5.45 9.35 -13.48
CA ASP A 35 -4.44 10.07 -12.70
C ASP A 35 -3.71 9.20 -11.68
N PHE A 36 -4.38 8.25 -11.00
CA PHE A 36 -3.72 7.43 -9.99
C PHE A 36 -3.06 6.18 -10.52
N PHE A 37 -3.72 5.47 -11.39
CA PHE A 37 -3.20 4.19 -11.84
C PHE A 37 -2.36 4.31 -13.09
N VAL A 38 -2.50 5.41 -13.78
CA VAL A 38 -1.89 5.56 -15.08
C VAL A 38 -1.93 4.26 -15.86
N PRO A 39 -3.10 3.62 -15.99
CA PRO A 39 -3.18 2.47 -16.84
C PRO A 39 -2.93 2.94 -18.26
N TYR A 40 -2.17 2.16 -18.94
CA TYR A 40 -2.17 2.23 -20.36
C TYR A 40 -3.62 2.39 -20.90
N PRO A 41 -3.90 3.23 -21.93
CA PRO A 41 -2.88 3.84 -22.79
C PRO A 41 -2.57 5.31 -22.50
N TYR A 42 -3.06 5.87 -21.41
CA TYR A 42 -3.17 7.31 -21.20
C TYR A 42 -1.86 7.99 -20.85
N ALA A 43 -0.81 7.22 -20.62
CA ALA A 43 0.42 7.88 -20.35
C ALA A 43 1.49 7.34 -21.26
N GLY A 44 2.15 8.19 -21.89
CA GLY A 44 3.55 8.00 -22.19
C GLY A 44 4.37 7.72 -20.92
N TYR A 45 3.69 7.57 -19.76
CA TYR A 45 4.30 7.56 -18.45
C TYR A 45 5.01 6.26 -18.11
N ASP A 46 4.40 5.13 -18.33
CA ASP A 46 4.95 3.89 -17.81
C ASP A 46 4.28 2.67 -18.45
N PRO A 47 4.67 2.34 -19.68
CA PRO A 47 4.16 1.13 -20.31
C PRO A 47 4.70 -0.07 -19.55
N LYS A 48 3.93 -0.58 -18.60
CA LYS A 48 4.25 -1.84 -17.94
C LYS A 48 4.26 -2.94 -18.97
N THR A 49 5.26 -3.78 -18.88
CA THR A 49 5.39 -4.94 -19.76
C THR A 49 5.51 -6.20 -18.93
N ILE A 50 4.91 -7.26 -19.40
CA ILE A 50 5.05 -8.61 -18.85
C ILE A 50 5.65 -9.54 -19.89
N ARG A 51 6.47 -10.47 -19.45
CA ARG A 51 6.97 -11.59 -20.25
C ARG A 51 6.74 -12.87 -19.48
N LYS A 52 5.79 -13.68 -19.92
CA LYS A 52 5.50 -14.98 -19.32
C LYS A 52 6.58 -16.01 -19.66
N LYS A 53 6.66 -17.07 -18.86
CA LYS A 53 7.59 -18.19 -19.11
C LYS A 53 7.36 -18.75 -20.51
N GLY A 54 8.42 -18.87 -21.30
CA GLY A 54 8.37 -19.35 -22.69
C GLY A 54 8.19 -18.29 -23.77
N GLU A 55 7.83 -17.06 -23.41
CA GLU A 55 7.72 -15.95 -24.38
C GLU A 55 9.09 -15.37 -24.74
N LYS A 56 9.29 -15.07 -26.05
CA LYS A 56 10.52 -14.46 -26.54
C LYS A 56 10.55 -12.95 -26.32
N LYS A 57 9.38 -12.29 -26.29
CA LYS A 57 9.26 -10.82 -26.18
C LYS A 57 8.27 -10.48 -25.07
N ALA A 58 8.54 -9.36 -24.38
CA ALA A 58 7.59 -8.77 -23.47
C ALA A 58 6.47 -8.06 -24.26
N HIS A 59 5.26 -8.07 -23.72
CA HIS A 59 4.10 -7.35 -24.22
C HIS A 59 3.54 -6.41 -23.16
N ARG A 60 2.77 -5.41 -23.56
CA ARG A 60 2.17 -4.46 -22.63
C ARG A 60 1.11 -5.14 -21.77
N THR A 61 0.98 -4.69 -20.53
CA THR A 61 -0.01 -5.19 -19.57
C THR A 61 -0.60 -4.07 -18.75
N THR A 62 -1.83 -4.26 -18.29
CA THR A 62 -2.50 -3.43 -17.29
C THR A 62 -2.36 -3.99 -15.88
N GLU A 63 -1.71 -5.16 -15.72
CA GLU A 63 -1.47 -5.77 -14.43
C GLU A 63 -0.35 -5.04 -13.66
N GLY A 64 -0.30 -5.22 -12.35
CA GLY A 64 0.73 -4.63 -11.50
C GLY A 64 0.53 -3.14 -11.24
N TRP A 65 -0.64 -2.76 -10.80
CA TRP A 65 -1.03 -1.39 -10.50
C TRP A 65 -0.12 -0.77 -9.43
N ILE A 66 0.39 0.41 -9.74
CA ILE A 66 1.24 1.19 -8.84
C ILE A 66 0.67 2.60 -8.81
N GLY A 67 0.34 3.10 -7.63
CA GLY A 67 -0.06 4.50 -7.48
C GLY A 67 1.11 5.43 -7.76
N VAL A 68 0.92 6.39 -8.64
CA VAL A 68 1.93 7.37 -9.07
C VAL A 68 1.55 8.75 -8.57
N CYS A 69 1.80 8.99 -7.30
CA CYS A 69 1.58 10.28 -6.65
C CYS A 69 2.30 10.32 -5.31
N VAL A 70 2.45 11.51 -4.73
CA VAL A 70 2.90 11.63 -3.34
C VAL A 70 1.92 10.91 -2.43
N GLY A 71 2.43 9.93 -1.65
CA GLY A 71 1.62 9.03 -0.84
C GLY A 71 1.37 7.67 -1.48
N GLY A 72 1.64 7.53 -2.77
CA GLY A 72 1.59 6.26 -3.52
C GLY A 72 0.25 5.54 -3.41
N GLY A 73 0.30 4.21 -3.44
CA GLY A 73 -0.89 3.35 -3.36
C GLY A 73 -1.80 3.58 -2.15
N THR A 74 -1.32 4.21 -1.08
CA THR A 74 -2.14 4.50 0.09
C THR A 74 -3.18 5.59 -0.15
N VAL A 75 -3.01 6.41 -1.19
CA VAL A 75 -3.96 7.48 -1.52
C VAL A 75 -5.26 6.91 -2.06
N HIS A 76 -5.19 5.87 -2.89
CA HIS A 76 -6.36 5.25 -3.53
C HIS A 76 -6.76 3.88 -2.97
N MET A 77 -6.06 3.38 -1.93
CA MET A 77 -6.42 2.10 -1.28
C MET A 77 -7.82 2.15 -0.66
N SER A 78 -8.46 0.99 -0.50
CA SER A 78 -9.72 0.86 0.25
C SER A 78 -9.56 1.00 1.77
N GLY A 79 -8.35 1.20 2.25
CA GLY A 79 -8.05 1.38 3.67
C GLY A 79 -7.90 0.09 4.47
N PHE A 80 -7.90 -1.07 3.84
CA PHE A 80 -7.62 -2.32 4.54
C PHE A 80 -6.27 -2.27 5.25
N PHE A 81 -6.22 -2.70 6.53
CA PHE A 81 -5.02 -2.63 7.33
C PHE A 81 -4.86 -3.87 8.21
N TYR A 82 -4.59 -5.00 7.56
CA TYR A 82 -4.38 -6.28 8.22
C TYR A 82 -2.94 -6.45 8.69
N ARG A 83 -2.76 -7.24 9.76
CA ARG A 83 -1.47 -7.80 10.15
C ARG A 83 -1.26 -9.14 9.45
N PHE A 84 -0.03 -9.54 9.25
CA PHE A 84 0.27 -10.94 8.91
C PHE A 84 -0.19 -11.88 10.02
N LYS A 85 -0.47 -13.11 9.64
CA LYS A 85 -0.65 -14.23 10.57
C LYS A 85 0.69 -14.93 10.76
N GLU A 86 0.84 -15.70 11.84
CA GLU A 86 2.03 -16.55 12.03
C GLU A 86 2.24 -17.50 10.84
N SER A 87 1.13 -18.03 10.28
CA SER A 87 1.14 -18.89 9.09
C SER A 87 1.77 -18.23 7.87
N ASP A 88 1.62 -16.91 7.71
CA ASP A 88 2.18 -16.18 6.56
C ASP A 88 3.72 -16.13 6.62
N LEU A 89 4.27 -16.17 7.83
CA LEU A 89 5.71 -16.19 8.06
C LEU A 89 6.33 -17.59 7.99
N ARG A 90 5.52 -18.65 8.10
CA ARG A 90 5.93 -20.07 8.19
C ARG A 90 5.33 -20.93 7.08
N LEU A 91 5.03 -20.35 5.95
CA LEU A 91 4.27 -21.02 4.90
C LEU A 91 4.94 -22.31 4.40
N LYS A 92 6.28 -22.31 4.24
CA LYS A 92 7.03 -23.49 3.83
C LYS A 92 6.97 -24.60 4.88
N SER A 93 7.28 -24.28 6.14
CA SER A 93 7.25 -25.26 7.25
C SER A 93 5.86 -25.84 7.47
N MET A 94 4.80 -25.02 7.31
CA MET A 94 3.41 -25.46 7.54
C MET A 94 2.86 -26.32 6.41
N THR A 95 3.26 -26.07 5.16
CA THR A 95 2.73 -26.78 3.99
C THR A 95 3.64 -27.92 3.50
N GLY A 96 4.86 -28.02 4.01
CA GLY A 96 5.90 -28.92 3.50
C GLY A 96 6.46 -28.50 2.13
N GLY A 97 6.08 -27.31 1.66
CA GLY A 97 6.34 -26.83 0.31
C GLY A 97 5.19 -27.14 -0.65
N LEU A 98 5.20 -26.47 -1.78
CA LEU A 98 4.23 -26.69 -2.87
C LEU A 98 4.97 -27.08 -4.13
N LYS A 99 4.42 -28.02 -4.87
CA LYS A 99 4.98 -28.43 -6.16
C LYS A 99 5.07 -27.22 -7.09
N ASP A 100 6.22 -27.08 -7.74
CA ASP A 100 6.51 -25.99 -8.69
C ASP A 100 6.50 -24.58 -8.08
N ALA A 101 6.56 -24.45 -6.73
CA ALA A 101 6.70 -23.16 -6.03
C ALA A 101 8.01 -23.10 -5.23
N ASP A 102 8.63 -21.94 -5.26
CA ASP A 102 9.84 -21.64 -4.47
C ASP A 102 9.41 -20.90 -3.19
N LEU A 103 9.12 -21.66 -2.14
CA LEU A 103 8.69 -21.15 -0.85
C LEU A 103 9.85 -21.14 0.14
N ALA A 104 9.89 -20.10 0.96
CA ALA A 104 10.78 -20.02 2.11
C ALA A 104 10.00 -19.45 3.32
N ASP A 105 10.39 -19.85 4.50
CA ASP A 105 9.93 -19.18 5.72
C ASP A 105 10.65 -17.84 5.87
N TRP A 106 9.98 -16.87 6.43
CA TRP A 106 10.60 -15.60 6.79
C TRP A 106 11.55 -15.80 7.99
N PRO A 107 12.75 -15.18 7.99
CA PRO A 107 13.71 -15.30 9.08
C PRO A 107 13.37 -14.39 10.28
N ILE A 108 12.08 -14.12 10.50
CA ILE A 108 11.53 -13.31 11.59
C ILE A 108 10.29 -13.97 12.15
N ALA A 109 9.97 -13.69 13.42
CA ALA A 109 8.77 -14.15 14.09
C ALA A 109 7.71 -13.03 14.17
N MET A 110 6.46 -13.40 14.47
CA MET A 110 5.41 -12.41 14.66
C MET A 110 5.72 -11.45 15.80
N ASP A 111 6.30 -11.93 16.90
CA ASP A 111 6.68 -11.08 18.04
C ASP A 111 7.69 -9.99 17.67
N ASP A 112 8.54 -10.21 16.67
CA ASP A 112 9.46 -9.19 16.15
C ASP A 112 8.70 -8.05 15.44
N LEU A 113 7.53 -8.35 14.84
CA LEU A 113 6.72 -7.41 14.09
C LEU A 113 5.69 -6.66 14.93
N LEU A 114 5.20 -7.25 16.01
CA LEU A 114 4.11 -6.68 16.82
C LEU A 114 4.36 -5.23 17.27
N PRO A 115 5.55 -4.83 17.76
CA PRO A 115 5.80 -3.45 18.17
C PRO A 115 5.65 -2.46 17.00
N TYR A 116 6.04 -2.88 15.80
CA TYR A 116 5.95 -2.03 14.60
C TYR A 116 4.54 -1.94 14.06
N TYR A 117 3.76 -3.02 14.13
CA TYR A 117 2.33 -2.97 13.84
C TYR A 117 1.59 -2.01 14.77
N ASP A 118 1.82 -2.14 16.08
CA ASP A 118 1.21 -1.26 17.08
C ASP A 118 1.59 0.21 16.83
N LEU A 119 2.85 0.46 16.52
CA LEU A 119 3.35 1.80 16.21
C LEU A 119 2.68 2.37 14.96
N MET A 120 2.62 1.60 13.88
CA MET A 120 2.04 2.05 12.60
C MET A 120 0.54 2.28 12.72
N GLU A 121 -0.19 1.38 13.38
CA GLU A 121 -1.62 1.56 13.62
C GLU A 121 -1.92 2.82 14.43
N ALA A 122 -1.13 3.09 15.46
CA ALA A 122 -1.25 4.31 16.24
C ALA A 122 -0.93 5.55 15.41
N ARG A 123 0.13 5.54 14.60
CA ARG A 123 0.52 6.70 13.79
C ARG A 123 -0.51 7.05 12.71
N VAL A 124 -1.10 6.06 12.09
CA VAL A 124 -2.09 6.30 11.03
C VAL A 124 -3.53 6.38 11.55
N GLY A 125 -3.81 5.90 12.77
CA GLY A 125 -5.16 5.89 13.33
C GLY A 125 -6.02 4.81 12.69
N VAL A 126 -5.70 3.53 12.94
CA VAL A 126 -6.46 2.40 12.44
C VAL A 126 -7.71 2.18 13.30
N SER A 127 -8.86 2.02 12.65
CA SER A 127 -10.13 1.64 13.28
C SER A 127 -10.31 0.13 13.22
N GLY A 128 -10.72 -0.47 14.33
CA GLY A 128 -10.95 -1.91 14.40
C GLY A 128 -11.45 -2.38 15.75
N GLN A 129 -11.75 -3.65 15.85
CA GLN A 129 -12.16 -4.31 17.10
C GLN A 129 -11.19 -5.44 17.42
N ALA A 130 -10.50 -5.33 18.55
CA ALA A 130 -9.56 -6.33 19.01
C ALA A 130 -10.28 -7.54 19.62
N GLY A 131 -9.62 -8.71 19.56
CA GLY A 131 -10.08 -9.93 20.25
C GLY A 131 -11.17 -10.72 19.54
N ILE A 132 -11.62 -10.31 18.36
CA ILE A 132 -12.68 -10.99 17.60
C ILE A 132 -12.18 -11.71 16.35
N ASN A 133 -11.01 -11.35 15.84
CA ASN A 133 -10.37 -12.07 14.75
C ASN A 133 -9.54 -13.23 15.32
N PRO A 134 -9.94 -14.50 15.12
CA PRO A 134 -9.24 -15.64 15.71
C PRO A 134 -7.85 -15.89 15.12
N PHE A 135 -7.55 -15.25 14.00
CA PHE A 135 -6.28 -15.41 13.26
C PHE A 135 -5.28 -14.29 13.53
N GLU A 136 -5.68 -13.26 14.29
CA GLU A 136 -4.83 -12.11 14.53
C GLU A 136 -4.11 -12.19 15.86
N THR A 137 -2.79 -12.11 15.84
CA THR A 137 -1.99 -11.94 17.05
C THR A 137 -1.92 -10.46 17.39
N ARG A 138 -2.48 -10.09 18.56
CA ARG A 138 -2.54 -8.70 19.03
C ARG A 138 -2.39 -8.62 20.53
N LYS A 139 -1.51 -7.72 20.98
CA LYS A 139 -1.31 -7.44 22.42
C LYS A 139 -1.98 -6.12 22.87
N ARG A 140 -2.33 -5.24 21.93
CA ARG A 140 -2.95 -3.93 22.21
C ARG A 140 -4.23 -3.73 21.42
N PRO A 141 -5.21 -2.97 21.93
CA PRO A 141 -6.39 -2.61 21.17
C PRO A 141 -6.04 -1.71 19.97
N PHE A 142 -6.97 -1.59 19.03
CA PHE A 142 -6.85 -0.60 17.97
C PHE A 142 -6.93 0.82 18.53
N PRO A 143 -6.25 1.81 17.93
CA PRO A 143 -6.30 3.20 18.38
C PRO A 143 -7.72 3.82 18.26
N LEU A 144 -8.54 3.29 17.36
CA LEU A 144 -9.89 3.76 17.11
C LEU A 144 -10.90 2.60 17.12
N PRO A 145 -12.15 2.82 17.57
CA PRO A 145 -13.20 1.82 17.46
C PRO A 145 -13.50 1.49 16.00
N PRO A 146 -14.16 0.36 15.71
CA PRO A 146 -14.52 0.00 14.35
C PRO A 146 -15.41 1.06 13.70
N LEU A 147 -15.40 1.11 12.38
CA LEU A 147 -16.37 1.88 11.59
C LEU A 147 -17.79 1.31 11.80
N LYS A 148 -18.81 2.10 11.49
CA LYS A 148 -20.20 1.63 11.52
C LYS A 148 -20.37 0.43 10.59
N THR A 149 -21.08 -0.57 11.07
CA THR A 149 -21.39 -1.76 10.29
C THR A 149 -22.48 -1.46 9.27
N HIS A 150 -22.20 -1.72 8.00
CA HIS A 150 -23.22 -1.61 6.95
C HIS A 150 -24.36 -2.62 7.21
N PRO A 151 -25.63 -2.25 7.00
CA PRO A 151 -26.75 -3.15 7.24
C PRO A 151 -26.63 -4.51 6.54
N ALA A 152 -26.22 -4.54 5.28
CA ALA A 152 -25.99 -5.79 4.55
C ALA A 152 -24.90 -6.68 5.20
N ALA A 153 -23.92 -6.10 5.86
CA ALA A 153 -22.89 -6.88 6.57
C ALA A 153 -23.47 -7.62 7.78
N LYS A 154 -24.54 -7.12 8.40
CA LYS A 154 -25.23 -7.82 9.49
C LYS A 154 -25.90 -9.10 9.01
N LEU A 155 -26.46 -9.12 7.79
CA LEU A 155 -27.02 -10.32 7.19
C LEU A 155 -25.92 -11.35 6.89
N LEU A 156 -24.77 -10.90 6.36
CA LEU A 156 -23.63 -11.77 6.14
C LEU A 156 -23.07 -12.34 7.45
N ASP A 157 -23.08 -11.54 8.51
CA ASP A 157 -22.65 -11.92 9.86
C ASP A 157 -23.54 -13.07 10.41
N GLN A 158 -24.86 -12.90 10.31
CA GLN A 158 -25.84 -13.93 10.70
C GLN A 158 -25.67 -15.21 9.89
N ALA A 159 -25.53 -15.09 8.55
CA ALA A 159 -25.32 -16.23 7.67
C ALA A 159 -23.99 -16.95 7.96
N ALA A 160 -22.92 -16.21 8.19
CA ALA A 160 -21.62 -16.78 8.56
C ALA A 160 -21.74 -17.57 9.89
N GLY A 161 -22.38 -16.97 10.91
CA GLY A 161 -22.61 -17.61 12.20
C GLY A 161 -23.41 -18.91 12.08
N SER A 162 -24.46 -18.95 11.24
CA SER A 162 -25.26 -20.16 11.00
C SER A 162 -24.46 -21.29 10.32
N LEU A 163 -23.39 -20.95 9.63
CA LEU A 163 -22.48 -21.90 8.98
C LEU A 163 -21.21 -22.21 9.79
N GLY A 164 -21.12 -21.69 11.02
CA GLY A 164 -19.96 -21.88 11.88
C GLY A 164 -18.72 -21.06 11.49
N PHE A 165 -18.87 -20.06 10.62
CA PHE A 165 -17.80 -19.13 10.27
C PHE A 165 -17.74 -17.93 11.20
N HIS A 166 -16.53 -17.38 11.35
CA HIS A 166 -16.31 -16.15 12.13
C HIS A 166 -16.20 -14.96 11.19
N SER A 167 -17.11 -14.02 11.32
CA SER A 167 -17.03 -12.71 10.70
C SER A 167 -16.61 -11.64 11.71
N PHE A 168 -15.95 -10.61 11.24
CA PHE A 168 -15.51 -9.51 12.09
C PHE A 168 -15.35 -8.23 11.28
N PRO A 169 -15.49 -7.05 11.93
CA PRO A 169 -15.22 -5.77 11.27
C PRO A 169 -13.78 -5.70 10.78
N THR A 170 -13.63 -5.48 9.50
CA THR A 170 -12.32 -5.32 8.87
C THR A 170 -11.54 -4.16 9.48
N PRO A 171 -10.29 -4.35 9.93
CA PRO A 171 -9.43 -3.24 10.35
C PRO A 171 -9.20 -2.27 9.19
N ARG A 172 -9.43 -0.98 9.42
CA ARG A 172 -9.36 0.04 8.38
C ARG A 172 -8.47 1.21 8.81
N ALA A 173 -7.54 1.58 7.94
CA ALA A 173 -6.83 2.85 8.07
C ALA A 173 -7.75 4.01 7.66
N ILE A 174 -8.83 4.19 8.41
CA ILE A 174 -9.86 5.22 8.26
C ILE A 174 -10.28 5.65 9.65
N THR A 175 -10.34 6.95 9.90
CA THR A 175 -10.70 7.48 11.21
C THR A 175 -12.20 7.34 11.48
N SER A 176 -12.59 6.49 12.42
CA SER A 176 -14.00 6.32 12.84
C SER A 176 -14.50 7.46 13.75
N ARG A 177 -13.56 8.19 14.35
CA ARG A 177 -13.76 9.45 15.08
C ARG A 177 -12.58 10.36 14.82
N SER A 178 -12.66 11.62 15.22
CA SER A 178 -11.51 12.56 15.07
C SER A 178 -10.22 11.97 15.63
N TYR A 179 -9.13 12.08 14.87
CA TYR A 179 -7.81 11.58 15.25
C TYR A 179 -6.71 12.58 14.90
N GLY A 180 -6.15 13.22 15.91
CA GLY A 180 -5.32 14.40 15.71
C GLY A 180 -6.11 15.51 15.02
N LYS A 181 -5.59 16.02 13.91
CA LYS A 181 -6.26 17.08 13.11
C LYS A 181 -7.20 16.51 12.03
N ARG A 182 -7.35 15.21 11.92
CA ARG A 182 -8.18 14.59 10.89
C ARG A 182 -9.61 14.35 11.39
N PRO A 183 -10.62 14.65 10.55
CA PRO A 183 -12.02 14.44 10.90
C PRO A 183 -12.40 12.95 10.90
N PRO A 184 -13.56 12.58 11.45
CA PRO A 184 -14.12 11.25 11.27
C PRO A 184 -14.56 11.03 9.83
N CYS A 185 -14.69 9.75 9.44
CA CYS A 185 -15.24 9.35 8.16
C CYS A 185 -16.71 9.84 8.02
N ASN A 186 -17.04 10.39 6.85
CA ASN A 186 -18.41 10.80 6.49
C ASN A 186 -19.20 9.70 5.77
N TYR A 187 -18.61 8.50 5.62
CA TYR A 187 -19.26 7.34 5.00
C TYR A 187 -19.74 7.54 3.56
N CYS A 188 -19.04 8.33 2.76
CA CYS A 188 -19.38 8.61 1.36
C CYS A 188 -19.35 7.37 0.43
N GLY A 189 -18.76 6.24 0.86
CA GLY A 189 -18.70 5.00 0.06
C GLY A 189 -17.56 4.91 -0.94
N TYR A 190 -16.85 5.99 -1.21
CA TYR A 190 -15.80 6.08 -2.25
C TYR A 190 -14.38 5.84 -1.70
N CYS A 191 -14.14 4.74 -1.00
CA CYS A 191 -12.80 4.46 -0.48
C CYS A 191 -11.89 3.74 -1.48
N GLY A 192 -12.42 2.73 -2.16
CA GLY A 192 -11.65 1.96 -3.15
C GLY A 192 -11.40 2.77 -4.40
N ASP A 193 -10.14 2.82 -4.82
CA ASP A 193 -9.67 3.50 -6.04
C ASP A 193 -9.72 5.04 -6.03
N TYR A 194 -10.34 5.68 -5.01
CA TYR A 194 -10.47 7.14 -4.94
C TYR A 194 -9.58 7.74 -3.87
N GLY A 195 -9.14 8.98 -4.04
CA GLY A 195 -8.60 9.81 -2.96
C GLY A 195 -9.71 10.20 -1.97
N CYS A 196 -9.35 10.44 -0.72
CA CYS A 196 -10.32 10.84 0.31
C CYS A 196 -10.43 12.36 0.38
N GLU A 197 -11.54 12.92 -0.06
CA GLU A 197 -11.80 14.36 -0.09
C GLU A 197 -11.85 15.01 1.30
N ASN A 198 -12.17 14.22 2.34
CA ASN A 198 -12.26 14.75 3.70
C ASN A 198 -11.03 14.41 4.56
N GLY A 199 -10.07 13.61 4.06
CA GLY A 199 -8.83 13.26 4.75
C GLY A 199 -8.99 12.24 5.88
N SER A 200 -10.14 11.62 6.07
CA SER A 200 -10.36 10.57 7.09
C SER A 200 -9.71 9.25 6.72
N LYS A 201 -9.56 8.92 5.44
CA LYS A 201 -8.74 7.78 5.01
C LYS A 201 -7.27 8.09 5.24
N SER A 202 -6.62 7.26 6.05
CA SER A 202 -5.29 7.47 6.60
C SER A 202 -4.19 7.10 5.60
N SER A 203 -4.26 7.65 4.38
CA SER A 203 -3.14 7.59 3.45
C SER A 203 -1.89 8.22 4.08
N THR A 204 -0.72 7.87 3.60
CA THR A 204 0.52 8.54 4.04
C THR A 204 0.47 10.04 3.75
N LEU A 205 -0.21 10.45 2.66
CA LEU A 205 -0.46 11.84 2.32
C LEU A 205 -1.28 12.58 3.39
N ALA A 206 -2.28 11.92 3.98
CA ALA A 206 -3.14 12.51 5.01
C ALA A 206 -2.57 12.38 6.43
N SER A 207 -1.61 11.49 6.67
CA SER A 207 -1.13 11.14 8.00
C SER A 207 0.37 11.37 8.20
N LEU A 208 1.22 10.55 7.61
CA LEU A 208 2.65 10.51 7.93
C LEU A 208 3.46 11.62 7.24
N ILE A 209 3.08 12.03 6.03
CA ILE A 209 3.80 13.06 5.27
C ILE A 209 3.70 14.43 5.98
N PRO A 210 2.50 14.93 6.34
CA PRO A 210 2.40 16.19 7.07
C PRO A 210 3.15 16.18 8.40
N ALA A 211 3.15 15.05 9.11
CA ALA A 211 3.91 14.89 10.34
C ALA A 211 5.43 14.90 10.10
N ALA A 212 5.89 14.31 9.00
CA ALA A 212 7.31 14.31 8.64
C ALA A 212 7.81 15.71 8.25
N GLU A 213 7.03 16.44 7.45
CA GLU A 213 7.36 17.82 7.06
C GLU A 213 7.35 18.77 8.26
N ALA A 214 6.41 18.58 9.20
CA ALA A 214 6.34 19.39 10.42
C ALA A 214 7.60 19.26 11.31
N THR A 215 8.44 18.25 11.14
CA THR A 215 9.74 18.16 11.81
C THR A 215 10.76 19.20 11.31
N GLY A 216 10.50 19.85 10.17
CA GLY A 216 11.44 20.73 9.48
C GLY A 216 12.67 20.00 8.89
N ARG A 217 12.69 18.67 8.95
CA ARG A 217 13.83 17.84 8.51
C ARG A 217 13.49 16.88 7.37
N CYS A 218 12.26 16.87 6.88
CA CYS A 218 11.81 16.06 5.76
C CYS A 218 11.33 16.96 4.61
N GLN A 219 11.86 16.73 3.43
CA GLN A 219 11.42 17.38 2.20
C GLN A 219 10.91 16.30 1.23
N ILE A 220 9.70 16.48 0.71
CA ILE A 220 9.16 15.68 -0.38
C ILE A 220 9.37 16.44 -1.69
N LYS A 221 9.94 15.77 -2.69
CA LYS A 221 10.09 16.29 -4.05
C LYS A 221 9.19 15.49 -4.99
N PRO A 222 8.02 16.01 -5.37
CA PRO A 222 7.18 15.42 -6.40
C PRO A 222 7.82 15.58 -7.79
N ASP A 223 7.28 14.86 -8.78
CA ASP A 223 7.71 14.90 -10.17
C ASP A 223 9.21 14.65 -10.36
N CYS A 224 9.80 13.84 -9.47
CA CYS A 224 11.21 13.50 -9.42
C CYS A 224 11.41 11.98 -9.55
N MET A 225 11.75 11.51 -10.76
CA MET A 225 11.90 10.09 -11.03
C MET A 225 13.32 9.59 -10.78
N ALA A 226 13.53 8.81 -9.73
CA ALA A 226 14.81 8.13 -9.49
C ALA A 226 15.14 7.16 -10.63
N ARG A 227 16.34 7.24 -11.19
CA ARG A 227 16.78 6.40 -12.31
C ARG A 227 17.97 5.51 -11.99
N ARG A 228 18.78 5.87 -11.01
CA ARG A 228 19.96 5.08 -10.64
C ARG A 228 20.42 5.40 -9.21
N VAL A 229 20.77 4.39 -8.45
CA VAL A 229 21.52 4.53 -7.19
C VAL A 229 23.00 4.70 -7.53
N LEU A 230 23.62 5.70 -6.93
CA LEU A 230 25.03 6.04 -7.13
C LEU A 230 25.88 5.38 -6.05
N VAL A 231 27.03 4.86 -6.46
CA VAL A 231 28.05 4.30 -5.57
C VAL A 231 29.42 4.96 -5.84
N ASP A 232 30.28 4.99 -4.84
CA ASP A 232 31.65 5.46 -4.97
C ASP A 232 32.60 4.36 -5.48
N LYS A 233 33.88 4.67 -5.52
CA LYS A 233 34.96 3.74 -5.94
C LYS A 233 35.07 2.51 -5.02
N ASP A 234 34.60 2.62 -3.77
CA ASP A 234 34.61 1.55 -2.76
C ASP A 234 33.29 0.79 -2.72
N ASP A 235 32.40 1.00 -3.72
CA ASP A 235 31.06 0.43 -3.87
C ASP A 235 30.08 0.80 -2.74
N ARG A 236 30.34 1.87 -2.01
CA ARG A 236 29.41 2.39 -1.01
C ARG A 236 28.40 3.32 -1.67
N VAL A 237 27.14 3.21 -1.27
CA VAL A 237 26.08 4.11 -1.72
C VAL A 237 26.44 5.55 -1.38
N ARG A 238 26.29 6.45 -2.37
CA ARG A 238 26.58 7.88 -2.26
C ARG A 238 25.38 8.77 -2.57
N GLY A 239 24.34 8.24 -3.16
CA GLY A 239 23.18 9.06 -3.51
C GLY A 239 22.33 8.45 -4.60
N VAL A 240 21.56 9.30 -5.23
CA VAL A 240 20.62 8.93 -6.29
C VAL A 240 20.73 9.92 -7.45
N GLU A 241 20.72 9.40 -8.66
CA GLU A 241 20.49 10.15 -9.88
C GLU A 241 19.01 10.09 -10.23
N TYR A 242 18.40 11.22 -10.52
CA TYR A 242 16.97 11.33 -10.82
C TYR A 242 16.72 12.34 -11.94
N ILE A 243 15.54 12.24 -12.56
CA ILE A 243 15.01 13.21 -13.51
C ILE A 243 14.05 14.11 -12.76
N ASP A 244 14.23 15.41 -12.82
CA ASP A 244 13.37 16.40 -12.16
C ASP A 244 12.13 16.76 -13.01
N SER A 245 11.27 17.62 -12.48
CA SER A 245 10.03 18.09 -13.14
C SER A 245 10.25 18.81 -14.48
N ARG A 246 11.48 19.24 -14.78
CA ARG A 246 11.86 19.87 -16.07
C ARG A 246 12.42 18.86 -17.06
N GLY A 247 12.55 17.58 -16.66
CA GLY A 247 13.16 16.54 -17.46
C GLY A 247 14.69 16.51 -17.40
N GLU A 248 15.29 17.30 -16.51
CA GLU A 248 16.74 17.41 -16.36
C GLU A 248 17.28 16.33 -15.42
N VAL A 249 18.45 15.81 -15.74
CA VAL A 249 19.15 14.84 -14.90
C VAL A 249 19.85 15.55 -13.75
N GLN A 250 19.44 15.22 -12.54
CA GLN A 250 19.99 15.74 -11.30
C GLN A 250 20.62 14.63 -10.45
N LYS A 251 21.45 15.02 -9.49
CA LYS A 251 22.03 14.12 -8.48
C LYS A 251 21.78 14.67 -7.09
N ILE A 252 21.51 13.77 -6.16
CA ILE A 252 21.45 14.09 -4.75
C ILE A 252 22.36 13.15 -3.97
N GLU A 253 23.22 13.71 -3.15
CA GLU A 253 24.12 12.93 -2.29
C GLU A 253 23.40 12.52 -1.02
N ALA A 254 23.64 11.30 -0.57
CA ALA A 254 23.09 10.77 0.67
C ALA A 254 24.02 9.68 1.24
N ARG A 255 24.12 9.65 2.58
CA ARG A 255 24.85 8.59 3.28
C ARG A 255 24.07 7.27 3.30
N VAL A 256 22.76 7.34 3.24
CA VAL A 256 21.85 6.19 3.21
C VAL A 256 20.77 6.46 2.17
N VAL A 257 20.48 5.46 1.36
CA VAL A 257 19.36 5.48 0.40
C VAL A 257 18.38 4.37 0.78
N VAL A 258 17.13 4.74 1.01
CA VAL A 258 16.03 3.81 1.27
C VAL A 258 15.20 3.65 0.01
N LEU A 259 15.10 2.44 -0.51
CA LEU A 259 14.28 2.12 -1.68
C LEU A 259 12.88 1.69 -1.21
N ALA A 260 11.90 2.53 -1.47
CA ALA A 260 10.52 2.32 -1.11
C ALA A 260 9.56 2.53 -2.32
N ALA A 261 10.05 2.23 -3.52
CA ALA A 261 9.37 2.50 -4.78
C ALA A 261 8.46 1.33 -5.25
N SER A 262 7.83 0.61 -4.34
CA SER A 262 7.15 -0.68 -4.55
C SER A 262 8.10 -1.85 -4.80
N ALA A 263 7.59 -3.08 -4.73
CA ALA A 263 8.40 -4.28 -4.96
C ALA A 263 8.98 -4.32 -6.40
N ILE A 264 8.17 -3.95 -7.39
CA ILE A 264 8.56 -3.98 -8.81
C ILE A 264 9.59 -2.89 -9.11
N GLU A 265 9.29 -1.64 -8.76
CA GLU A 265 10.15 -0.50 -9.12
C GLU A 265 11.44 -0.45 -8.30
N SER A 266 11.44 -0.90 -7.05
CA SER A 266 12.66 -1.04 -6.25
C SER A 266 13.63 -2.05 -6.88
N ALA A 267 13.11 -3.22 -7.30
CA ALA A 267 13.91 -4.21 -8.00
C ALA A 267 14.43 -3.68 -9.35
N ARG A 268 13.57 -3.01 -10.13
CA ARG A 268 13.95 -2.39 -11.40
C ARG A 268 15.05 -1.35 -11.22
N LEU A 269 14.93 -0.47 -10.23
CA LEU A 269 15.93 0.56 -9.95
C LEU A 269 17.29 -0.04 -9.60
N LEU A 270 17.33 -1.10 -8.80
CA LEU A 270 18.57 -1.82 -8.50
C LEU A 270 19.16 -2.51 -9.73
N LEU A 271 18.34 -3.14 -10.57
CA LEU A 271 18.79 -3.76 -11.84
C LEU A 271 19.37 -2.74 -12.82
N LEU A 272 18.84 -1.52 -12.84
CA LEU A 272 19.34 -0.40 -13.65
C LEU A 272 20.61 0.24 -13.07
N SER A 273 20.85 0.10 -11.76
CA SER A 273 22.00 0.67 -11.06
C SER A 273 23.26 -0.20 -11.25
N LYS A 274 23.70 -0.33 -12.50
CA LYS A 274 24.86 -1.13 -12.86
C LYS A 274 26.16 -0.37 -12.67
N THR A 275 27.21 -1.09 -12.28
CA THR A 275 28.59 -0.63 -12.24
C THR A 275 29.52 -1.71 -12.80
N GLY A 276 30.80 -1.40 -12.99
CA GLY A 276 31.77 -2.41 -13.41
C GLY A 276 31.84 -3.63 -12.48
N ARG A 277 31.66 -3.41 -11.17
CA ARG A 277 31.64 -4.48 -10.16
C ARG A 277 30.27 -5.15 -10.01
N PHE A 278 29.20 -4.46 -10.37
CA PHE A 278 27.83 -4.96 -10.32
C PHE A 278 27.18 -4.91 -11.72
N PRO A 279 27.67 -5.67 -12.70
CA PRO A 279 27.21 -5.58 -14.10
C PRO A 279 25.76 -6.06 -14.27
N GLN A 280 25.22 -6.84 -13.30
CA GLN A 280 23.86 -7.32 -13.29
C GLN A 280 22.92 -6.51 -12.36
N GLY A 281 23.38 -5.35 -11.86
CA GLY A 281 22.63 -4.50 -10.94
C GLY A 281 23.11 -4.59 -9.49
N LEU A 282 22.90 -3.52 -8.74
CA LEU A 282 23.24 -3.47 -7.31
C LEU A 282 22.42 -4.51 -6.52
N GLY A 283 23.08 -5.17 -5.56
CA GLY A 283 22.42 -6.16 -4.70
C GLY A 283 22.09 -7.50 -5.37
N ASN A 284 22.46 -7.70 -6.64
CA ASN A 284 22.07 -8.88 -7.43
C ASN A 284 23.15 -9.96 -7.55
N ARG A 285 23.99 -10.15 -6.55
CA ARG A 285 25.01 -11.23 -6.57
C ARG A 285 24.40 -12.63 -6.64
N SER A 286 23.24 -12.82 -6.04
CA SER A 286 22.49 -14.11 -6.06
C SER A 286 21.76 -14.37 -7.38
N GLY A 287 21.57 -13.36 -8.23
CA GLY A 287 20.71 -13.44 -9.41
C GLY A 287 19.23 -13.53 -9.11
N LEU A 288 18.80 -13.31 -7.86
CA LEU A 288 17.41 -13.43 -7.42
C LEU A 288 16.66 -12.09 -7.41
N LEU A 289 17.32 -10.99 -7.64
CA LEU A 289 16.69 -9.67 -7.69
C LEU A 289 15.63 -9.61 -8.79
N GLY A 290 14.42 -9.22 -8.43
CA GLY A 290 13.26 -9.18 -9.34
C GLY A 290 12.61 -10.53 -9.63
N LYS A 291 13.02 -11.59 -8.93
CA LYS A 291 12.37 -12.90 -8.97
C LYS A 291 11.48 -13.11 -7.74
N ASN A 292 10.62 -14.14 -7.81
CA ASN A 292 9.76 -14.56 -6.70
C ASN A 292 8.82 -13.45 -6.22
N LEU A 293 8.29 -12.65 -7.15
CA LEU A 293 7.25 -11.67 -6.84
C LEU A 293 5.99 -12.41 -6.38
N THR A 294 5.49 -12.06 -5.20
CA THR A 294 4.27 -12.61 -4.62
C THR A 294 3.26 -11.52 -4.31
N PHE A 295 2.00 -11.86 -4.32
CA PHE A 295 0.90 -10.98 -3.97
C PHE A 295 0.09 -11.60 -2.83
N SER A 296 -0.46 -10.74 -1.96
CA SER A 296 -1.51 -11.19 -1.05
C SER A 296 -2.72 -11.64 -1.85
N THR A 297 -3.29 -12.77 -1.48
CA THR A 297 -4.50 -13.31 -2.11
C THR A 297 -5.70 -13.16 -1.18
N PHE A 298 -6.86 -12.98 -1.77
CA PHE A 298 -8.14 -12.99 -1.06
C PHE A 298 -9.20 -13.65 -1.93
N GLY A 299 -10.17 -14.29 -1.29
CA GLY A 299 -11.37 -14.77 -1.97
C GLY A 299 -12.36 -13.63 -2.18
N LYS A 300 -13.01 -13.61 -3.33
CA LYS A 300 -14.13 -12.72 -3.63
C LYS A 300 -15.32 -13.54 -4.07
N ALA A 301 -16.46 -13.29 -3.45
CA ALA A 301 -17.75 -13.80 -3.91
C ALA A 301 -18.67 -12.64 -4.24
N THR A 302 -19.53 -12.82 -5.22
CA THR A 302 -20.58 -11.86 -5.57
C THR A 302 -21.90 -12.59 -5.56
N ALA A 303 -22.90 -12.03 -4.88
CA ALA A 303 -24.25 -12.54 -4.88
C ALA A 303 -25.21 -11.45 -5.34
N ILE A 304 -26.23 -11.83 -6.07
CA ILE A 304 -27.30 -10.95 -6.53
C ILE A 304 -28.53 -11.33 -5.70
N PHE A 305 -29.16 -10.34 -5.10
CA PHE A 305 -30.38 -10.49 -4.31
C PHE A 305 -31.52 -9.71 -4.97
N ASP A 306 -32.72 -10.20 -4.84
CA ASP A 306 -33.91 -9.42 -5.16
C ASP A 306 -34.04 -8.23 -4.22
N ARG A 307 -34.36 -7.06 -4.76
CA ARG A 307 -34.47 -5.83 -3.96
C ARG A 307 -35.58 -5.92 -2.93
N GLY A 308 -36.73 -6.50 -3.31
CA GLY A 308 -37.86 -6.66 -2.40
C GLY A 308 -37.57 -7.58 -1.22
N GLU A 309 -36.81 -8.66 -1.44
CA GLU A 309 -36.33 -9.54 -0.37
C GLU A 309 -35.37 -8.83 0.59
N LEU A 310 -34.47 -8.01 0.07
CA LEU A 310 -33.55 -7.23 0.89
C LEU A 310 -34.29 -6.15 1.71
N GLU A 311 -35.20 -5.42 1.08
CA GLU A 311 -36.02 -4.41 1.77
C GLU A 311 -36.92 -5.03 2.87
N ALA A 312 -37.42 -6.23 2.63
CA ALA A 312 -38.20 -6.97 3.66
C ALA A 312 -37.33 -7.34 4.87
N LYS A 313 -36.07 -7.68 4.68
CA LYS A 313 -35.14 -8.06 5.75
C LYS A 313 -34.46 -6.89 6.45
N LEU A 314 -34.20 -5.82 5.74
CA LEU A 314 -33.43 -4.66 6.23
C LEU A 314 -34.30 -3.45 6.55
N GLY A 315 -35.57 -3.45 6.13
CA GLY A 315 -36.47 -2.29 6.12
C GLY A 315 -36.23 -1.37 4.92
N LYS A 316 -37.23 -0.56 4.58
CA LYS A 316 -37.09 0.47 3.54
C LYS A 316 -36.02 1.47 3.95
N GLY A 317 -35.08 1.72 3.04
CA GLY A 317 -33.90 2.54 3.33
C GLY A 317 -32.76 1.83 4.06
N GLY A 318 -32.93 0.57 4.46
CA GLY A 318 -31.86 -0.22 5.11
C GLY A 318 -30.67 -0.56 4.21
N MET A 319 -30.79 -0.25 2.91
CA MET A 319 -29.71 -0.36 1.92
C MET A 319 -28.90 0.93 1.78
N ASP A 320 -29.40 2.03 2.31
CA ASP A 320 -28.70 3.31 2.25
C ASP A 320 -27.54 3.30 3.24
N LEU A 321 -26.44 3.91 2.80
CA LEU A 321 -25.28 4.10 3.68
C LEU A 321 -25.68 5.02 4.86
N PRO A 322 -25.23 4.70 6.07
CA PRO A 322 -25.53 5.50 7.25
C PRO A 322 -24.91 6.90 7.19
#